data_f925033dba38889d4fd009bf3c9c71ba
#
_entry.id   f925033dba38889d4fd009bf3c9c71ba
#
_cell.length_a   1.000
_cell.length_b   1.000
_cell.length_c   1.000
_cell.angle_alpha   90.00
_cell.angle_beta   90.00
_cell.angle_gamma   90.00
#
_symmetry.space_group_name_H-M   'P 1'
#
loop_
_entity.id
_entity.type
_entity.pdbx_description
1 polymer ?
#
loop_
_entity_poly.entity_id
_entity_poly.type
_entity_poly.pdbx_seq_one_letter_code
_entity_poly.pdbx_strand_id
1 'polypeptide(L)'
;MAYPGDVYSSKCSARDALALISGKWVMLILPALAQRPMRNGELLRRIDGISQKVLTQTLRQLERNGLLERLDLSEKNQAHVEYRLSAVACSLVETLTALDKWAEYHFPELDAARERYDADRKRKAD
;
A
#
# COMPACT_ATOMS: atom_id res chain seq x y z
N MET A 1 -12.56 -24.00 7.69
CA MET A 1 -12.82 -22.89 8.64
C MET A 1 -13.56 -21.76 7.91
N ALA A 2 -14.65 -21.31 8.48
CA ALA A 2 -15.39 -20.20 7.89
C ALA A 2 -14.69 -18.89 8.19
N TYR A 3 -14.65 -17.99 7.21
CA TYR A 3 -14.13 -16.65 7.43
C TYR A 3 -15.16 -15.82 8.21
N PRO A 4 -14.72 -14.98 9.16
CA PRO A 4 -15.65 -14.17 9.95
C PRO A 4 -16.26 -12.99 9.16
N GLY A 5 -15.74 -12.69 7.97
CA GLY A 5 -16.16 -11.54 7.19
C GLY A 5 -16.60 -11.88 5.78
N ASP A 6 -17.23 -10.89 5.14
CA ASP A 6 -17.70 -10.98 3.77
C ASP A 6 -17.45 -9.62 3.07
N VAL A 7 -16.46 -9.57 2.16
CA VAL A 7 -16.10 -8.34 1.46
C VAL A 7 -17.19 -7.86 0.50
N TYR A 8 -18.12 -8.71 0.13
CA TYR A 8 -19.25 -8.32 -0.72
C TYR A 8 -20.34 -7.59 0.03
N SER A 9 -20.34 -7.66 1.36
CA SER A 9 -21.33 -6.99 2.19
C SER A 9 -20.87 -5.57 2.54
N SER A 10 -21.70 -4.58 2.23
CA SER A 10 -21.41 -3.18 2.57
C SER A 10 -21.45 -2.93 4.08
N LYS A 11 -22.05 -3.84 4.84
CA LYS A 11 -22.16 -3.73 6.30
C LYS A 11 -20.98 -4.39 7.04
N CYS A 12 -20.09 -5.08 6.31
CA CYS A 12 -18.98 -5.78 6.91
C CYS A 12 -17.70 -4.94 6.83
N SER A 13 -17.02 -4.76 7.97
CA SER A 13 -15.76 -3.99 8.01
C SER A 13 -14.61 -4.66 7.25
N ALA A 14 -14.76 -5.94 6.85
CA ALA A 14 -13.78 -6.59 5.97
C ALA A 14 -13.65 -5.83 4.64
N ARG A 15 -14.76 -5.27 4.15
CA ARG A 15 -14.74 -4.45 2.93
C ARG A 15 -13.94 -3.18 3.13
N ASP A 16 -14.07 -2.53 4.28
CA ASP A 16 -13.30 -1.33 4.61
C ASP A 16 -11.81 -1.64 4.72
N ALA A 17 -11.47 -2.78 5.32
CA ALA A 17 -10.08 -3.22 5.42
C ALA A 17 -9.49 -3.46 4.03
N LEU A 18 -10.23 -4.12 3.15
CA LEU A 18 -9.78 -4.36 1.78
C LEU A 18 -9.59 -3.03 1.02
N ALA A 19 -10.52 -2.08 1.19
CA ALA A 19 -10.42 -0.77 0.55
C ALA A 19 -9.16 -0.02 1.01
N LEU A 20 -8.85 -0.06 2.29
CA LEU A 20 -7.63 0.57 2.82
C LEU A 20 -6.38 -0.07 2.24
N ILE A 21 -6.31 -1.40 2.29
CA ILE A 21 -5.12 -2.16 1.89
C ILE A 21 -4.87 -2.06 0.38
N SER A 22 -5.93 -1.96 -0.42
CA SER A 22 -5.81 -1.85 -1.87
C SER A 22 -5.45 -0.43 -2.33
N GLY A 23 -5.29 0.51 -1.41
CA GLY A 23 -4.86 1.86 -1.74
C GLY A 23 -3.48 1.86 -2.41
N LYS A 24 -3.33 2.70 -3.42
CA LYS A 24 -2.11 2.80 -4.23
C LYS A 24 -0.83 2.86 -3.40
N TRP A 25 -0.82 3.72 -2.38
CA TRP A 25 0.38 3.95 -1.58
C TRP A 25 0.58 2.88 -0.51
N VAL A 26 -0.52 2.33 0.03
CA VAL A 26 -0.45 1.29 1.05
C VAL A 26 0.24 0.04 0.50
N MET A 27 -0.06 -0.32 -0.75
CA MET A 27 0.56 -1.48 -1.40
C MET A 27 2.07 -1.32 -1.61
N LEU A 28 2.59 -0.10 -1.53
CA LEU A 28 4.03 0.17 -1.60
C LEU A 28 4.66 0.36 -0.22
N ILE A 29 3.93 1.00 0.69
CA ILE A 29 4.44 1.28 2.05
C ILE A 29 4.63 0.00 2.86
N LEU A 30 3.64 -0.88 2.87
CA LEU A 30 3.69 -2.09 3.68
C LEU A 30 4.84 -3.01 3.26
N PRO A 31 5.04 -3.33 1.97
CA PRO A 31 6.20 -4.14 1.58
C PRO A 31 7.54 -3.45 1.85
N ALA A 32 7.62 -2.12 1.74
CA ALA A 32 8.85 -1.40 2.07
C ALA A 32 9.21 -1.60 3.55
N LEU A 33 8.23 -1.49 4.44
CA LEU A 33 8.42 -1.67 5.87
C LEU A 33 8.67 -3.13 6.27
N ALA A 34 8.33 -4.07 5.39
CA ALA A 34 8.63 -5.48 5.63
C ALA A 34 10.14 -5.75 5.65
N GLN A 35 10.92 -4.93 4.96
CA GLN A 35 12.37 -5.08 4.91
C GLN A 35 13.03 -4.64 6.23
N ARG A 36 12.56 -3.53 6.80
CA ARG A 36 13.03 -3.01 8.08
C ARG A 36 12.14 -1.84 8.52
N PRO A 37 12.15 -1.48 9.81
CA PRO A 37 11.52 -0.24 10.24
C PRO A 37 12.14 0.96 9.53
N MET A 38 11.33 1.97 9.24
CA MET A 38 11.78 3.17 8.53
C MET A 38 11.21 4.43 9.15
N ARG A 39 11.97 5.51 9.00
CA ARG A 39 11.52 6.86 9.34
C ARG A 39 10.70 7.41 8.18
N ASN A 40 9.92 8.45 8.45
CA ASN A 40 9.11 9.15 7.45
C ASN A 40 9.96 9.56 6.24
N GLY A 41 11.11 10.19 6.48
CA GLY A 41 12.00 10.64 5.40
C GLY A 41 12.55 9.51 4.55
N GLU A 42 12.80 8.34 5.16
CA GLU A 42 13.26 7.18 4.41
C GLU A 42 12.18 6.65 3.47
N LEU A 43 10.93 6.60 3.97
CA LEU A 43 9.78 6.19 3.16
C LEU A 43 9.53 7.18 2.02
N LEU A 44 9.66 8.47 2.30
CA LEU A 44 9.47 9.51 1.29
C LEU A 44 10.47 9.36 0.15
N ARG A 45 11.72 9.00 0.45
CA ARG A 45 12.75 8.77 -0.56
C ARG A 45 12.57 7.43 -1.28
N ARG A 46 12.07 6.41 -0.57
CA ARG A 46 11.91 5.07 -1.12
C ARG A 46 10.76 4.97 -2.12
N ILE A 47 9.71 5.76 -1.90
CA ILE A 47 8.48 5.67 -2.71
C ILE A 47 8.39 6.92 -3.58
N ASP A 48 8.79 6.76 -4.84
CA ASP A 48 8.78 7.86 -5.78
C ASP A 48 7.36 8.36 -6.03
N GLY A 49 7.22 9.68 -6.05
CA GLY A 49 5.96 10.33 -6.39
C GLY A 49 4.99 10.58 -5.23
N ILE A 50 5.27 10.05 -4.04
CA ILE A 50 4.40 10.34 -2.89
C ILE A 50 4.75 11.69 -2.28
N SER A 51 3.74 12.51 -1.98
CA SER A 51 3.95 13.77 -1.27
C SER A 51 4.08 13.54 0.23
N GLN A 52 4.73 14.47 0.92
CA GLN A 52 4.83 14.42 2.38
C GLN A 52 3.45 14.40 3.04
N LYS A 53 2.52 15.19 2.53
CA LYS A 53 1.16 15.25 3.05
C LYS A 53 0.45 13.91 2.94
N VAL A 54 0.50 13.29 1.77
CA VAL A 54 -0.14 12.01 1.52
C VAL A 54 0.52 10.91 2.35
N LEU A 55 1.85 10.91 2.43
CA LEU A 55 2.57 9.94 3.25
C LEU A 55 2.15 10.04 4.72
N THR A 56 2.12 11.25 5.27
CA THR A 56 1.72 11.46 6.67
C THR A 56 0.30 10.99 6.92
N GLN A 57 -0.63 11.34 6.03
CA GLN A 57 -2.03 10.92 6.16
C GLN A 57 -2.16 9.39 6.08
N THR A 58 -1.45 8.78 5.16
CA THR A 58 -1.50 7.33 4.97
C THR A 58 -0.93 6.59 6.17
N LEU A 59 0.21 7.06 6.70
CA LEU A 59 0.82 6.44 7.88
C LEU A 59 -0.11 6.53 9.10
N ARG A 60 -0.81 7.65 9.27
CA ARG A 60 -1.78 7.79 10.37
C ARG A 60 -2.95 6.83 10.23
N GLN A 61 -3.46 6.64 9.01
CA GLN A 61 -4.54 5.70 8.76
C GLN A 61 -4.10 4.26 9.01
N LEU A 62 -2.89 3.91 8.61
CA LEU A 62 -2.36 2.57 8.83
C LEU A 62 -2.13 2.31 10.32
N GLU A 63 -1.61 3.28 11.04
CA GLU A 63 -1.45 3.19 12.50
C GLU A 63 -2.80 3.06 13.19
N ARG A 64 -3.77 3.90 12.82
CA ARG A 64 -5.12 3.87 13.38
C ARG A 64 -5.79 2.51 13.20
N ASN A 65 -5.53 1.86 12.08
CA ASN A 65 -6.13 0.57 11.75
C ASN A 65 -5.29 -0.63 12.22
N GLY A 66 -4.24 -0.39 13.00
CA GLY A 66 -3.47 -1.46 13.61
C GLY A 66 -2.49 -2.17 12.70
N LEU A 67 -2.18 -1.59 11.52
CA LEU A 67 -1.25 -2.18 10.57
C LEU A 67 0.19 -1.72 10.80
N LEU A 68 0.37 -0.54 11.39
CA LEU A 68 1.68 0.00 11.73
C LEU A 68 1.76 0.32 13.21
N GLU A 69 2.97 0.19 13.74
CA GLU A 69 3.34 0.68 15.06
C GLU A 69 4.28 1.87 14.88
N ARG A 70 3.98 2.95 15.59
CA ARG A 70 4.82 4.14 15.61
C ARG A 70 5.72 4.07 16.84
N LEU A 71 7.02 4.09 16.60
CA LEU A 71 8.03 4.00 17.67
C LEU A 71 8.67 5.36 17.85
N ASP A 72 8.49 5.95 19.01
CA ASP A 72 9.15 7.21 19.34
C ASP A 72 10.46 6.86 20.06
N LEU A 73 11.56 6.99 19.33
CA LEU A 73 12.91 6.72 19.84
C LEU A 73 13.66 8.02 20.11
N SER A 74 12.94 9.13 20.25
CA SER A 74 13.52 10.44 20.46
C SER A 74 14.32 10.51 21.76
N GLU A 75 15.49 11.17 21.72
CA GLU A 75 16.34 11.37 22.86
C GLU A 75 16.70 12.84 22.96
N LYS A 76 16.52 13.40 24.18
CA LYS A 76 16.84 14.80 24.50
C LYS A 76 16.35 15.75 23.40
N ASN A 77 17.25 16.30 22.61
CA ASN A 77 16.90 17.28 21.57
C ASN A 77 16.83 16.69 20.17
N GLN A 78 16.90 15.34 20.03
CA GLN A 78 16.82 14.68 18.73
C GLN A 78 15.51 13.95 18.57
N ALA A 79 14.69 14.40 17.65
CA ALA A 79 13.49 13.68 17.26
C ALA A 79 13.85 12.44 16.46
N HIS A 80 13.31 11.29 16.84
CA HIS A 80 13.54 10.05 16.12
C HIS A 80 12.30 9.18 16.22
N VAL A 81 11.55 9.13 15.14
CA VAL A 81 10.34 8.32 15.05
C VAL A 81 10.51 7.32 13.90
N GLU A 82 10.23 6.07 14.16
CA GLU A 82 10.24 5.00 13.17
C GLU A 82 8.87 4.35 13.09
N TYR A 83 8.57 3.80 11.93
CA TYR A 83 7.37 3.00 11.71
C TYR A 83 7.77 1.58 11.42
N ARG A 84 7.03 0.63 11.96
CA ARG A 84 7.22 -0.79 11.67
C ARG A 84 5.88 -1.48 11.50
N LEU A 85 5.89 -2.62 10.84
CA LEU A 85 4.69 -3.42 10.67
C LEU A 85 4.25 -4.01 12.00
N SER A 86 2.94 -4.01 12.24
CA SER A 86 2.35 -4.80 13.31
C SER A 86 2.37 -6.29 12.94
N ALA A 87 2.10 -7.16 13.90
CA ALA A 87 2.04 -8.60 13.64
C ALA A 87 0.98 -8.95 12.59
N VAL A 88 -0.19 -8.28 12.64
CA VAL A 88 -1.25 -8.56 11.65
C VAL A 88 -0.84 -8.11 10.26
N ALA A 89 -0.11 -7.00 10.14
CA ALA A 89 0.38 -6.53 8.84
C ALA A 89 1.41 -7.49 8.25
N CYS A 90 2.24 -8.12 9.08
CA CYS A 90 3.20 -9.11 8.61
C CYS A 90 2.52 -10.28 7.88
N SER A 91 1.32 -10.66 8.32
CA SER A 91 0.57 -11.73 7.67
C SER A 91 0.11 -11.37 6.25
N LEU A 92 0.07 -10.08 5.93
CA LEU A 92 -0.38 -9.58 4.62
C LEU A 92 0.77 -9.38 3.63
N VAL A 93 1.99 -9.23 4.11
CA VAL A 93 3.13 -8.81 3.28
C VAL A 93 3.39 -9.74 2.10
N GLU A 94 3.31 -11.04 2.31
CA GLU A 94 3.55 -12.01 1.24
C GLU A 94 2.57 -11.80 0.08
N THR A 95 1.30 -11.58 0.41
CA THR A 95 0.26 -11.32 -0.59
C THR A 95 0.53 -10.04 -1.37
N LEU A 96 0.90 -8.96 -0.67
CA LEU A 96 1.17 -7.68 -1.31
C LEU A 96 2.43 -7.74 -2.17
N THR A 97 3.47 -8.41 -1.70
CA THR A 97 4.71 -8.57 -2.45
C THR A 97 4.45 -9.37 -3.73
N ALA A 98 3.65 -10.42 -3.64
CA ALA A 98 3.27 -11.20 -4.81
C ALA A 98 2.50 -10.35 -5.82
N LEU A 99 1.62 -9.47 -5.34
CA LEU A 99 0.85 -8.57 -6.20
C LEU A 99 1.77 -7.56 -6.90
N ASP A 100 2.71 -6.96 -6.17
CA ASP A 100 3.69 -6.04 -6.75
C ASP A 100 4.50 -6.72 -7.85
N LYS A 101 4.97 -7.94 -7.59
CA LYS A 101 5.75 -8.70 -8.57
C LYS A 101 4.92 -9.10 -9.78
N TRP A 102 3.65 -9.40 -9.58
CA TRP A 102 2.75 -9.67 -10.70
C TRP A 102 2.67 -8.46 -11.63
N ALA A 103 2.50 -7.27 -11.05
CA ALA A 103 2.43 -6.04 -11.82
C ALA A 103 3.74 -5.75 -12.56
N GLU A 104 4.87 -5.93 -11.88
CA GLU A 104 6.19 -5.74 -12.49
C GLU A 104 6.46 -6.70 -13.65
N TYR A 105 5.94 -7.92 -13.56
CA TYR A 105 6.12 -8.91 -14.60
C TYR A 105 5.17 -8.71 -15.79
N HIS A 106 3.93 -8.32 -15.53
CA HIS A 106 2.88 -8.31 -16.56
C HIS A 106 2.56 -6.93 -17.14
N PHE A 107 3.17 -5.85 -16.65
CA PHE A 107 2.82 -4.51 -17.14
C PHE A 107 2.99 -4.35 -18.65
N PRO A 108 3.97 -5.00 -19.33
CA PRO A 108 4.06 -4.86 -20.80
C PRO A 108 2.84 -5.40 -21.53
N GLU A 109 2.25 -6.49 -21.03
CA GLU A 109 1.02 -7.06 -21.63
C GLU A 109 -0.16 -6.13 -21.46
N LEU A 110 -0.27 -5.49 -20.28
CA LEU A 110 -1.34 -4.55 -20.00
C LEU A 110 -1.19 -3.28 -20.83
N ASP A 111 0.04 -2.78 -20.96
CA ASP A 111 0.32 -1.61 -21.80
C ASP A 111 -0.05 -1.88 -23.25
N ALA A 112 0.35 -3.04 -23.79
CA ALA A 112 0.04 -3.43 -25.15
C ALA A 112 -1.47 -3.56 -25.37
N ALA A 113 -2.19 -4.13 -24.40
CA ALA A 113 -3.64 -4.26 -24.49
C ALA A 113 -4.32 -2.91 -24.51
N ARG A 114 -3.86 -1.98 -23.68
CA ARG A 114 -4.40 -0.61 -23.63
C ARG A 114 -4.16 0.13 -24.94
N GLU A 115 -2.98 0.01 -25.50
CA GLU A 115 -2.64 0.63 -26.79
C GLU A 115 -3.51 0.11 -27.90
N ARG A 116 -3.76 -1.21 -27.95
CA ARG A 116 -4.65 -1.81 -28.95
C ARG A 116 -6.08 -1.31 -28.82
N TYR A 117 -6.56 -1.26 -27.58
CA TYR A 117 -7.92 -0.78 -27.32
C TYR A 117 -8.08 0.67 -27.76
N ASP A 118 -7.15 1.54 -27.38
CA ASP A 118 -7.21 2.96 -27.73
C ASP A 118 -7.11 3.17 -29.23
N ALA A 119 -6.26 2.43 -29.93
CA ALA A 119 -6.16 2.50 -31.39
C ALA A 119 -7.45 2.08 -32.09
N ASP A 120 -8.08 1.00 -31.61
CA ASP A 120 -9.35 0.52 -32.16
C ASP A 120 -10.48 1.52 -31.91
N ARG A 121 -10.53 2.11 -30.73
CA ARG A 121 -11.55 3.12 -30.40
C ARG A 121 -11.38 4.35 -31.27
N LYS A 122 -10.17 4.82 -31.47
CA LYS A 122 -9.86 5.97 -32.32
C LYS A 122 -10.26 5.70 -33.77
N ARG A 123 -9.94 4.50 -34.29
CA ARG A 123 -10.27 4.13 -35.65
C ARG A 123 -11.79 4.06 -35.86
N LYS A 124 -12.53 3.55 -34.87
CA LYS A 124 -14.00 3.47 -34.95
C LYS A 124 -14.68 4.82 -34.82
N ALA A 125 -14.04 5.80 -34.18
CA ALA A 125 -14.56 7.14 -34.02
C ALA A 125 -14.44 7.95 -35.33
N ASP A 126 -13.51 7.60 -36.21
CA ASP A 126 -13.35 8.19 -37.52
C ASP A 126 -14.31 7.53 -38.50
#